data_3c911921a7965cf052f528508fbb9605
#
_entry.id   3c911921a7965cf052f528508fbb9605
#
_cell.length_a   1.000
_cell.length_b   1.000
_cell.length_c   1.000
_cell.angle_alpha   90.00
_cell.angle_beta   90.00
_cell.angle_gamma   90.00
#
_symmetry.space_group_name_H-M   'P 1'
#
loop_
_entity.id
_entity.type
_entity.pdbx_description
1 polymer ?
#
loop_
_entity_poly.entity_id
_entity_poly.type
_entity_poly.pdbx_seq_one_letter_code
_entity_poly.pdbx_strand_id
1 'polypeptide(L)'
;MVSGEFASMKSLHGMVPHLTPMPIAWGTYDSDPNIHFFLCAFVDMTEDIPDPQALGKGLAELHMKGHSPNGKYGFSVPTLQGTIPQYTEWSDSWEEFFTNSIKKVFEAELKSQGSDPEILALEEAIITKVIPRLLRPLETGGRKIEPRLIHGDIWDGNVSTNIATNFPVIFDATCIYAHNECKSPFIKICAIDS
;
A
#
# COMPACT_ATOMS: atom_id res chain seq x y z
N MET A 1 13.02 -4.61 -5.08
CA MET A 1 11.61 -4.82 -5.47
C MET A 1 11.06 -6.08 -4.81
N VAL A 2 11.45 -7.27 -5.22
CA VAL A 2 10.90 -8.56 -4.77
C VAL A 2 10.97 -8.80 -3.24
N SER A 3 12.02 -8.33 -2.57
CA SER A 3 12.14 -8.44 -1.10
C SER A 3 11.08 -7.62 -0.35
N GLY A 4 10.72 -6.46 -0.89
CA GLY A 4 9.66 -5.61 -0.32
C GLY A 4 8.28 -6.23 -0.52
N GLU A 5 8.01 -6.81 -1.69
CA GLU A 5 6.78 -7.55 -1.98
C GLU A 5 6.66 -8.79 -1.08
N PHE A 6 7.73 -9.59 -0.94
CA PHE A 6 7.75 -10.73 -0.02
C PHE A 6 7.44 -10.32 1.42
N ALA A 7 8.06 -9.25 1.91
CA ALA A 7 7.81 -8.75 3.26
C ALA A 7 6.37 -8.25 3.43
N SER A 8 5.83 -7.58 2.41
CA SER A 8 4.43 -7.14 2.36
C SER A 8 3.46 -8.32 2.42
N MET A 9 3.63 -9.29 1.52
CA MET A 9 2.78 -10.49 1.48
C MET A 9 2.90 -11.32 2.75
N LYS A 10 4.09 -11.43 3.35
CA LYS A 10 4.30 -12.10 4.64
C LYS A 10 3.54 -11.40 5.78
N SER A 11 3.55 -10.07 5.79
CA SER A 11 2.83 -9.29 6.80
C SER A 11 1.32 -9.45 6.65
N LEU A 12 0.79 -9.38 5.42
CA LEU A 12 -0.63 -9.60 5.14
C LEU A 12 -1.07 -11.02 5.51
N HIS A 13 -0.31 -12.03 5.06
CA HIS A 13 -0.63 -13.43 5.33
C HIS A 13 -0.65 -13.74 6.83
N GLY A 14 0.22 -13.11 7.61
CA GLY A 14 0.21 -13.22 9.07
C GLY A 14 -1.06 -12.70 9.73
N MET A 15 -1.76 -11.74 9.10
CA MET A 15 -2.99 -11.12 9.63
C MET A 15 -4.25 -11.78 9.06
N VAL A 16 -4.26 -12.03 7.74
CA VAL A 16 -5.43 -12.53 6.99
C VAL A 16 -5.04 -13.65 6.02
N PRO A 17 -4.60 -14.82 6.53
CA PRO A 17 -4.09 -15.92 5.70
C PRO A 17 -5.08 -16.45 4.68
N HIS A 18 -6.39 -16.29 4.93
CA HIS A 18 -7.45 -16.73 4.03
C HIS A 18 -7.65 -15.78 2.82
N LEU A 19 -7.09 -14.57 2.86
CA LEU A 19 -7.20 -13.59 1.79
C LEU A 19 -5.95 -13.53 0.90
N THR A 20 -4.87 -14.20 1.27
CA THR A 20 -3.58 -14.02 0.57
C THR A 20 -2.93 -15.36 0.24
N PRO A 21 -2.29 -15.50 -0.93
CA PRO A 21 -1.39 -16.61 -1.17
C PRO A 21 -0.30 -16.68 -0.11
N MET A 22 0.04 -17.88 0.37
CA MET A 22 1.11 -18.06 1.35
C MET A 22 2.47 -17.74 0.71
N PRO A 23 3.21 -16.71 1.16
CA PRO A 23 4.55 -16.42 0.66
C PRO A 23 5.54 -17.48 1.16
N ILE A 24 6.35 -18.04 0.26
CA ILE A 24 7.27 -19.14 0.55
C ILE A 24 8.72 -18.63 0.59
N ALA A 25 9.16 -17.99 -0.48
CA ALA A 25 10.53 -17.52 -0.63
C ALA A 25 10.66 -16.38 -1.65
N TRP A 26 11.78 -15.71 -1.62
CA TRP A 26 12.22 -14.80 -2.65
C TRP A 26 13.73 -14.92 -2.81
N GLY A 27 14.25 -14.50 -3.95
CA GLY A 27 15.68 -14.56 -4.19
C GLY A 27 16.10 -13.97 -5.52
N THR A 28 17.40 -14.12 -5.80
CA THR A 28 18.03 -13.76 -7.06
C THR A 28 18.62 -15.03 -7.67
N TYR A 29 18.55 -15.15 -8.98
CA TYR A 29 19.16 -16.30 -9.66
C TYR A 29 20.70 -16.18 -9.63
N ASP A 30 21.37 -17.27 -9.27
CA ASP A 30 22.85 -17.34 -9.28
C ASP A 30 23.43 -17.13 -10.69
N SER A 31 22.69 -17.54 -11.71
CA SER A 31 23.09 -17.42 -13.12
C SER A 31 22.94 -16.01 -13.68
N ASP A 32 22.07 -15.18 -13.10
CA ASP A 32 21.87 -13.78 -13.49
C ASP A 32 21.43 -12.93 -12.30
N PRO A 33 22.30 -12.04 -11.79
CA PRO A 33 22.01 -11.20 -10.63
C PRO A 33 20.91 -10.14 -10.89
N ASN A 34 20.49 -9.95 -12.13
CA ASN A 34 19.41 -9.03 -12.48
C ASN A 34 18.02 -9.70 -12.48
N ILE A 35 17.98 -11.04 -12.41
CA ILE A 35 16.73 -11.79 -12.38
C ILE A 35 16.41 -12.19 -10.94
N HIS A 36 15.25 -11.77 -10.47
CA HIS A 36 14.75 -12.06 -9.14
C HIS A 36 13.45 -12.88 -9.24
N PHE A 37 13.14 -13.60 -8.18
CA PHE A 37 11.88 -14.34 -8.08
C PHE A 37 11.19 -14.11 -6.74
N PHE A 38 9.88 -14.19 -6.76
CA PHE A 38 9.00 -14.34 -5.62
C PHE A 38 8.22 -15.65 -5.78
N LEU A 39 8.25 -16.50 -4.76
CA LEU A 39 7.57 -17.79 -4.73
C LEU A 39 6.48 -17.75 -3.66
N CYS A 40 5.25 -18.06 -4.05
CA CYS A 40 4.12 -18.23 -3.15
C CYS A 40 3.35 -19.51 -3.46
N ALA A 41 2.45 -19.93 -2.57
CA ALA A 41 1.52 -21.02 -2.84
C ALA A 41 0.62 -20.64 -4.02
N PHE A 42 0.43 -21.59 -4.93
CA PHE A 42 -0.50 -21.39 -6.04
C PHE A 42 -1.94 -21.37 -5.52
N VAL A 43 -2.69 -20.38 -6.00
CA VAL A 43 -4.14 -20.27 -5.76
C VAL A 43 -4.83 -20.22 -7.11
N ASP A 44 -5.75 -21.13 -7.36
CA ASP A 44 -6.57 -21.12 -8.56
C ASP A 44 -7.64 -20.02 -8.43
N MET A 45 -7.61 -19.06 -9.35
CA MET A 45 -8.39 -17.82 -9.24
C MET A 45 -9.22 -17.60 -10.50
N THR A 46 -10.39 -16.97 -10.34
CA THR A 46 -11.19 -16.49 -11.47
C THR A 46 -10.59 -15.21 -12.06
N GLU A 47 -11.04 -14.85 -13.26
CA GLU A 47 -10.74 -13.52 -13.86
C GLU A 47 -11.70 -12.43 -13.35
N ASP A 48 -12.73 -12.81 -12.58
CA ASP A 48 -13.76 -11.90 -12.11
C ASP A 48 -13.29 -11.13 -10.86
N ILE A 49 -13.74 -9.89 -10.75
CA ILE A 49 -13.59 -9.07 -9.54
C ILE A 49 -14.39 -9.72 -8.40
N PRO A 50 -13.81 -9.89 -7.21
CA PRO A 50 -14.52 -10.50 -6.08
C PRO A 50 -15.71 -9.65 -5.63
N ASP A 51 -16.67 -10.30 -4.97
CA ASP A 51 -17.79 -9.60 -4.34
C ASP A 51 -17.31 -8.43 -3.47
N PRO A 52 -17.76 -7.19 -3.73
CA PRO A 52 -17.29 -6.01 -3.02
C PRO A 52 -17.52 -6.06 -1.51
N GLN A 53 -18.60 -6.73 -1.06
CA GLN A 53 -18.90 -6.85 0.37
C GLN A 53 -17.93 -7.83 1.04
N ALA A 54 -17.61 -8.95 0.38
CA ALA A 54 -16.66 -9.92 0.88
C ALA A 54 -15.24 -9.33 0.93
N LEU A 55 -14.82 -8.64 -0.12
CA LEU A 55 -13.54 -7.92 -0.16
C LEU A 55 -13.47 -6.84 0.93
N GLY A 56 -14.51 -6.02 1.06
CA GLY A 56 -14.59 -4.98 2.08
C GLY A 56 -14.51 -5.54 3.52
N LYS A 57 -15.15 -6.67 3.80
CA LYS A 57 -15.03 -7.37 5.09
C LYS A 57 -13.60 -7.86 5.35
N GLY A 58 -12.95 -8.42 4.33
CA GLY A 58 -11.58 -8.89 4.44
C GLY A 58 -10.59 -7.76 4.68
N LEU A 59 -10.72 -6.63 3.98
CA LEU A 59 -9.90 -5.43 4.21
C LEU A 59 -10.16 -4.82 5.59
N ALA A 60 -11.40 -4.79 6.06
CA ALA A 60 -11.73 -4.34 7.41
C ALA A 60 -11.08 -5.24 8.47
N GLU A 61 -11.09 -6.56 8.28
CA GLU A 61 -10.40 -7.51 9.16
C GLU A 61 -8.88 -7.25 9.18
N LEU A 62 -8.26 -7.06 8.02
CA LEU A 62 -6.85 -6.69 7.90
C LEU A 62 -6.56 -5.42 8.71
N HIS A 63 -7.34 -4.37 8.53
CA HIS A 63 -7.15 -3.10 9.23
C HIS A 63 -7.38 -3.22 10.74
N MET A 64 -8.30 -4.07 11.19
CA MET A 64 -8.52 -4.32 12.62
C MET A 64 -7.35 -5.06 13.27
N LYS A 65 -6.78 -6.05 12.59
CA LYS A 65 -5.68 -6.87 13.11
C LYS A 65 -4.30 -6.24 12.90
N GLY A 66 -4.13 -5.49 11.82
CA GLY A 66 -2.85 -4.98 11.34
C GLY A 66 -2.34 -3.76 12.10
N HIS A 67 -2.14 -3.85 13.41
CA HIS A 67 -1.53 -2.77 14.19
C HIS A 67 -0.05 -2.59 13.85
N SER A 68 0.39 -1.34 13.79
CA SER A 68 1.83 -1.03 13.66
C SER A 68 2.61 -1.56 14.86
N PRO A 69 3.73 -2.27 14.65
CA PRO A 69 4.48 -2.92 15.72
C PRO A 69 5.15 -1.93 16.67
N ASN A 70 5.36 -0.70 16.26
CA ASN A 70 5.98 0.37 17.04
C ASN A 70 5.05 1.60 17.23
N GLY A 71 3.80 1.51 16.77
CA GLY A 71 2.83 2.59 16.84
C GLY A 71 3.09 3.77 15.90
N LYS A 72 4.02 3.64 14.94
CA LYS A 72 4.39 4.66 13.96
C LYS A 72 3.90 4.31 12.56
N TYR A 73 3.88 5.31 11.69
CA TYR A 73 3.62 5.20 10.25
C TYR A 73 4.91 4.83 9.52
N GLY A 74 4.86 3.93 8.55
CA GLY A 74 6.04 3.48 7.83
C GLY A 74 6.02 2.00 7.49
N PHE A 75 7.17 1.45 7.10
CA PHE A 75 7.34 0.01 6.93
C PHE A 75 8.79 -0.40 7.18
N SER A 76 9.02 -1.66 7.57
CA SER A 76 10.35 -2.13 8.00
C SER A 76 11.36 -2.32 6.86
N VAL A 77 10.87 -2.38 5.62
CA VAL A 77 11.69 -2.56 4.41
C VAL A 77 11.20 -1.64 3.30
N PRO A 78 12.07 -1.23 2.36
CA PRO A 78 11.64 -0.48 1.19
C PRO A 78 10.65 -1.26 0.34
N THR A 79 9.56 -0.62 -0.04
CA THR A 79 8.56 -1.12 -1.00
C THR A 79 8.48 -0.19 -2.21
N LEU A 80 7.94 -0.68 -3.30
CA LEU A 80 7.78 0.09 -4.53
C LEU A 80 6.33 0.04 -4.98
N GLN A 81 5.83 1.13 -5.50
CA GLN A 81 4.57 1.20 -6.22
C GLN A 81 4.88 1.27 -7.73
N GLY A 82 4.74 0.16 -8.41
CA GLY A 82 5.31 -0.01 -9.74
C GLY A 82 6.84 0.16 -9.67
N THR A 83 7.37 1.17 -10.35
CA THR A 83 8.81 1.51 -10.33
C THR A 83 9.19 2.61 -9.35
N ILE A 84 8.22 3.20 -8.66
CA ILE A 84 8.43 4.34 -7.77
C ILE A 84 8.67 3.83 -6.34
N PRO A 85 9.84 4.14 -5.73
CA PRO A 85 10.07 3.83 -4.33
C PRO A 85 9.10 4.58 -3.42
N GLN A 86 8.42 3.85 -2.54
CA GLN A 86 7.59 4.45 -1.51
C GLN A 86 8.45 5.04 -0.38
N TYR A 87 7.92 6.05 0.31
CA TYR A 87 8.47 6.48 1.58
C TYR A 87 8.08 5.46 2.65
N THR A 88 9.05 4.80 3.25
CA THR A 88 8.84 3.73 4.25
C THR A 88 9.47 4.02 5.60
N GLU A 89 10.15 5.17 5.75
CA GLU A 89 10.75 5.55 7.03
C GLU A 89 9.68 5.82 8.09
N TRP A 90 10.01 5.47 9.34
CA TRP A 90 9.06 5.56 10.44
C TRP A 90 8.84 7.02 10.86
N SER A 91 7.58 7.46 10.86
CA SER A 91 7.13 8.78 11.29
C SER A 91 6.14 8.68 12.46
N ASP A 92 6.16 9.68 13.34
CA ASP A 92 5.33 9.69 14.55
C ASP A 92 3.92 10.25 14.29
N SER A 93 3.69 10.98 13.19
CA SER A 93 2.40 11.52 12.81
C SER A 93 2.02 11.17 11.38
N TRP A 94 0.70 11.12 11.12
CA TRP A 94 0.16 10.88 9.79
C TRP A 94 0.47 12.04 8.84
N GLU A 95 0.35 13.29 9.33
CA GLU A 95 0.69 14.48 8.55
C GLU A 95 2.13 14.44 8.04
N GLU A 96 3.08 14.10 8.91
CA GLU A 96 4.50 14.01 8.55
C GLU A 96 4.76 12.89 7.53
N PHE A 97 4.24 11.69 7.81
CA PHE A 97 4.40 10.53 6.91
C PHE A 97 3.83 10.81 5.53
N PHE A 98 2.60 11.32 5.47
CA PHE A 98 1.95 11.63 4.20
C PHE A 98 2.67 12.74 3.43
N THR A 99 3.16 13.78 4.13
CA THR A 99 3.96 14.85 3.53
C THR A 99 5.23 14.30 2.86
N ASN A 100 5.97 13.44 3.57
CA ASN A 100 7.19 12.85 3.04
C ASN A 100 6.90 11.88 1.88
N SER A 101 5.79 11.16 1.94
CA SER A 101 5.33 10.30 0.83
C SER A 101 5.04 11.10 -0.43
N ILE A 102 4.31 12.22 -0.31
CA ILE A 102 4.00 13.10 -1.43
C ILE A 102 5.26 13.74 -2.01
N LYS A 103 6.22 14.18 -1.17
CA LYS A 103 7.51 14.69 -1.65
C LYS A 103 8.24 13.66 -2.51
N LYS A 104 8.24 12.38 -2.14
CA LYS A 104 8.85 11.31 -2.95
C LYS A 104 8.22 11.18 -4.33
N VAL A 105 6.90 11.38 -4.43
CA VAL A 105 6.20 11.36 -5.73
C VAL A 105 6.63 12.55 -6.59
N PHE A 106 6.69 13.77 -6.03
CA PHE A 106 7.16 14.95 -6.74
C PHE A 106 8.64 14.85 -7.14
N GLU A 107 9.51 14.30 -6.28
CA GLU A 107 10.90 14.01 -6.62
C GLU A 107 11.01 13.06 -7.82
N ALA A 108 10.17 12.02 -7.88
CA ALA A 108 10.14 11.08 -8.99
C ALA A 108 9.64 11.75 -10.29
N GLU A 109 8.61 12.58 -10.20
CA GLU A 109 8.08 13.35 -11.33
C GLU A 109 9.13 14.32 -11.87
N LEU A 110 9.75 15.12 -11.00
CA LEU A 110 10.83 16.04 -11.37
C LEU A 110 12.00 15.34 -12.07
N LYS A 111 12.36 14.14 -11.58
CA LYS A 111 13.43 13.33 -12.18
C LYS A 111 13.04 12.81 -13.56
N SER A 112 11.77 12.45 -13.77
CA SER A 112 11.25 11.85 -15.01
C SER A 112 10.97 12.89 -16.09
N GLN A 113 10.32 14.00 -15.75
CA GLN A 113 9.82 14.99 -16.69
C GLN A 113 10.64 16.29 -16.72
N GLY A 114 11.51 16.49 -15.74
CA GLY A 114 12.24 17.74 -15.56
C GLY A 114 11.46 18.77 -14.72
N SER A 115 12.05 19.96 -14.58
CA SER A 115 11.47 21.03 -13.74
C SER A 115 10.37 21.77 -14.48
N ASP A 116 9.20 21.86 -13.86
CA ASP A 116 8.07 22.68 -14.28
C ASP A 116 7.70 23.65 -13.15
N PRO A 117 7.75 24.99 -13.39
CA PRO A 117 7.44 25.98 -12.36
C PRO A 117 6.01 25.88 -11.81
N GLU A 118 5.03 25.44 -12.60
CA GLU A 118 3.66 25.23 -12.15
C GLU A 118 3.56 24.04 -11.20
N ILE A 119 4.22 22.92 -11.54
CA ILE A 119 4.28 21.74 -10.68
C ILE A 119 4.97 22.05 -9.34
N LEU A 120 6.08 22.80 -9.35
CA LEU A 120 6.77 23.23 -8.12
C LEU A 120 5.89 24.12 -7.25
N ALA A 121 5.13 25.05 -7.84
CA ALA A 121 4.20 25.91 -7.10
C ALA A 121 3.04 25.09 -6.49
N LEU A 122 2.53 24.07 -7.22
CA LEU A 122 1.51 23.16 -6.72
C LEU A 122 2.04 22.28 -5.58
N GLU A 123 3.26 21.75 -5.72
CA GLU A 123 3.94 21.00 -4.65
C GLU A 123 4.03 21.80 -3.37
N GLU A 124 4.56 23.04 -3.46
CA GLU A 124 4.65 23.95 -2.31
C GLU A 124 3.29 24.20 -1.68
N ALA A 125 2.26 24.48 -2.48
CA ALA A 125 0.91 24.72 -1.99
C ALA A 125 0.30 23.48 -1.31
N ILE A 126 0.50 22.30 -1.87
CA ILE A 126 0.01 21.03 -1.29
C ILE A 126 0.69 20.81 0.07
N ILE A 127 2.02 20.90 0.13
CA ILE A 127 2.81 20.61 1.33
C ILE A 127 2.55 21.64 2.44
N THR A 128 2.50 22.93 2.09
CA THR A 128 2.46 23.99 3.11
C THR A 128 1.05 24.42 3.53
N LYS A 129 0.03 24.16 2.69
CA LYS A 129 -1.34 24.64 2.92
C LYS A 129 -2.36 23.53 2.98
N VAL A 130 -2.35 22.60 2.00
CA VAL A 130 -3.43 21.60 1.87
C VAL A 130 -3.26 20.50 2.90
N ILE A 131 -2.09 19.85 2.94
CA ILE A 131 -1.82 18.75 3.87
C ILE A 131 -2.03 19.16 5.33
N PRO A 132 -1.41 20.25 5.84
CA PRO A 132 -1.62 20.67 7.22
C PRO A 132 -3.08 21.00 7.54
N ARG A 133 -3.78 21.62 6.60
CA ARG A 133 -5.20 21.96 6.78
C ARG A 133 -6.10 20.72 6.91
N LEU A 134 -5.83 19.66 6.15
CA LEU A 134 -6.69 18.49 6.08
C LEU A 134 -6.27 17.41 7.09
N LEU A 135 -4.97 17.18 7.30
CA LEU A 135 -4.50 16.05 8.08
C LEU A 135 -4.22 16.39 9.54
N ARG A 136 -3.66 17.56 9.84
CA ARG A 136 -3.36 17.97 11.23
C ARG A 136 -4.58 17.92 12.16
N PRO A 137 -5.80 18.34 11.74
CA PRO A 137 -6.98 18.21 12.59
C PRO A 137 -7.33 16.79 12.98
N LEU A 138 -6.86 15.78 12.25
CA LEU A 138 -7.14 14.38 12.55
C LEU A 138 -6.35 13.87 13.76
N GLU A 139 -5.23 14.52 14.10
CA GLU A 139 -4.33 14.12 15.19
C GLU A 139 -4.20 15.20 16.28
N THR A 140 -5.13 16.19 16.33
CA THR A 140 -5.13 17.28 17.32
C THR A 140 -6.42 17.31 18.13
N GLY A 141 -6.42 18.05 19.24
CA GLY A 141 -7.60 18.17 20.10
C GLY A 141 -8.03 16.86 20.74
N GLY A 142 -7.07 15.99 21.11
CA GLY A 142 -7.31 14.67 21.72
C GLY A 142 -7.69 13.57 20.74
N ARG A 143 -7.73 13.85 19.43
CA ARG A 143 -7.92 12.84 18.40
C ARG A 143 -6.60 12.14 18.11
N LYS A 144 -6.69 10.85 17.77
CA LYS A 144 -5.55 10.03 17.38
C LYS A 144 -5.96 9.12 16.22
N ILE A 145 -5.13 9.06 15.20
CA ILE A 145 -5.19 8.03 14.16
C ILE A 145 -4.19 6.94 14.57
N GLU A 146 -4.59 5.70 14.47
CA GLU A 146 -3.69 4.58 14.68
C GLU A 146 -3.20 4.05 13.34
N PRO A 147 -1.88 3.92 13.13
CA PRO A 147 -1.35 3.33 11.90
C PRO A 147 -1.75 1.87 11.79
N ARG A 148 -2.35 1.53 10.65
CA ARG A 148 -2.83 0.19 10.31
C ARG A 148 -2.08 -0.34 9.10
N LEU A 149 -1.84 -1.65 9.08
CA LEU A 149 -1.29 -2.31 7.90
C LEU A 149 -2.30 -2.19 6.76
N ILE A 150 -1.88 -1.58 5.66
CA ILE A 150 -2.65 -1.52 4.43
C ILE A 150 -1.91 -2.27 3.32
N HIS A 151 -2.65 -2.74 2.33
CA HIS A 151 -2.08 -3.43 1.16
C HIS A 151 -1.19 -2.51 0.32
N GLY A 152 -1.55 -1.23 0.23
CA GLY A 152 -0.80 -0.20 -0.49
C GLY A 152 -1.12 -0.09 -1.98
N ASP A 153 -1.61 -1.15 -2.62
CA ASP A 153 -1.90 -1.17 -4.06
C ASP A 153 -3.13 -2.03 -4.41
N ILE A 154 -4.28 -1.74 -3.78
CA ILE A 154 -5.54 -2.44 -4.10
C ILE A 154 -6.19 -1.81 -5.33
N TRP A 155 -6.32 -2.60 -6.37
CA TRP A 155 -7.07 -2.31 -7.59
C TRP A 155 -7.51 -3.65 -8.23
N ASP A 156 -8.31 -3.61 -9.31
CA ASP A 156 -8.88 -4.79 -9.96
C ASP A 156 -7.84 -5.81 -10.46
N GLY A 157 -6.62 -5.37 -10.77
CA GLY A 157 -5.51 -6.25 -11.16
C GLY A 157 -4.83 -6.98 -10.01
N ASN A 158 -5.04 -6.57 -8.75
CA ASN A 158 -4.41 -7.15 -7.56
C ASN A 158 -5.41 -7.84 -6.62
N VAL A 159 -6.62 -8.12 -7.13
CA VAL A 159 -7.68 -8.83 -6.42
C VAL A 159 -8.32 -9.86 -7.32
N SER A 160 -8.76 -10.97 -6.76
CA SER A 160 -9.47 -12.02 -7.48
C SER A 160 -10.32 -12.86 -6.53
N THR A 161 -10.98 -13.89 -7.04
CA THR A 161 -11.75 -14.85 -6.24
C THR A 161 -11.12 -16.24 -6.34
N ASN A 162 -10.83 -16.84 -5.20
CA ASN A 162 -10.35 -18.22 -5.11
C ASN A 162 -11.48 -19.19 -5.54
N ILE A 163 -11.24 -19.98 -6.56
CA ILE A 163 -12.23 -20.93 -7.12
C ILE A 163 -12.68 -21.96 -6.08
N ALA A 164 -11.75 -22.46 -5.28
CA ALA A 164 -12.06 -23.52 -4.31
C ALA A 164 -12.89 -23.06 -3.12
N THR A 165 -12.73 -21.79 -2.69
CA THR A 165 -13.36 -21.26 -1.48
C THR A 165 -14.43 -20.22 -1.76
N ASN A 166 -14.47 -19.66 -2.95
CA ASN A 166 -15.28 -18.51 -3.34
C ASN A 166 -15.04 -17.27 -2.47
N PHE A 167 -13.83 -17.16 -1.84
CA PHE A 167 -13.41 -15.99 -1.09
C PHE A 167 -12.50 -15.09 -1.90
N PRO A 168 -12.47 -13.77 -1.61
CA PRO A 168 -11.51 -12.84 -2.20
C PRO A 168 -10.07 -13.27 -1.94
N VAL A 169 -9.20 -13.00 -2.91
CA VAL A 169 -7.74 -13.11 -2.80
C VAL A 169 -7.13 -11.78 -3.16
N ILE A 170 -6.19 -11.29 -2.36
CA ILE A 170 -5.41 -10.08 -2.61
C ILE A 170 -3.93 -10.46 -2.72
N PHE A 171 -3.23 -9.87 -3.66
CA PHE A 171 -1.83 -10.18 -3.97
C PHE A 171 -1.11 -8.95 -4.54
N ASP A 172 0.20 -9.07 -4.79
CA ASP A 172 1.06 -7.98 -5.29
C ASP A 172 1.02 -6.73 -4.39
N ALA A 173 1.28 -6.95 -3.10
CA ALA A 173 1.17 -5.91 -2.09
C ALA A 173 2.43 -5.06 -1.96
N THR A 174 2.22 -3.77 -1.68
CA THR A 174 3.25 -2.79 -1.36
C THR A 174 2.95 -2.15 0.00
N CYS A 175 2.97 -2.99 1.04
CA CYS A 175 2.47 -2.64 2.36
C CYS A 175 3.18 -1.45 3.00
N ILE A 176 2.39 -0.69 3.73
CA ILE A 176 2.83 0.30 4.71
C ILE A 176 1.86 0.30 5.91
N TYR A 177 2.33 0.76 7.06
CA TYR A 177 1.47 1.14 8.17
C TYR A 177 1.07 2.60 7.99
N ALA A 178 -0.21 2.84 7.72
CA ALA A 178 -0.77 4.13 7.34
C ALA A 178 -2.15 4.35 7.96
N HIS A 179 -2.76 5.50 7.68
CA HIS A 179 -4.19 5.67 7.89
C HIS A 179 -4.94 4.63 7.06
N ASN A 180 -5.86 3.89 7.67
CA ASN A 180 -6.58 2.79 7.01
C ASN A 180 -7.39 3.20 5.77
N GLU A 181 -7.77 4.48 5.68
CA GLU A 181 -8.42 5.04 4.49
C GLU A 181 -7.44 5.60 3.47
N CYS A 182 -6.12 5.51 3.75
CA CYS A 182 -5.10 5.82 2.76
C CYS A 182 -5.15 4.77 1.66
N LYS A 183 -5.92 5.07 0.65
CA LYS A 183 -5.96 4.30 -0.59
C LYS A 183 -4.90 4.88 -1.50
N SER A 184 -4.19 4.02 -2.19
CA SER A 184 -3.34 4.45 -3.29
C SER A 184 -4.13 5.39 -4.20
N PRO A 185 -3.57 6.52 -4.65
CA PRO A 185 -4.28 7.46 -5.54
C PRO A 185 -4.77 6.83 -6.84
N PHE A 186 -4.39 5.59 -7.11
CA PHE A 186 -4.79 4.82 -8.30
C PHE A 186 -5.97 3.87 -8.08
N ILE A 187 -6.59 3.82 -6.90
CA ILE A 187 -7.86 3.10 -6.78
C ILE A 187 -8.91 3.87 -7.57
N LYS A 188 -9.09 3.52 -8.84
CA LYS A 188 -10.39 3.64 -9.47
C LYS A 188 -11.32 2.72 -8.67
N ILE A 189 -11.98 3.27 -7.67
CA ILE A 189 -13.25 2.69 -7.24
C ILE A 189 -14.05 2.67 -8.53
N CYS A 190 -14.39 1.46 -9.01
CA CYS A 190 -15.42 1.33 -10.01
C CYS A 190 -16.57 2.17 -9.48
N ALA A 191 -16.80 3.31 -10.13
CA ALA A 191 -17.96 4.11 -9.84
C ALA A 191 -19.13 3.15 -9.96
N ILE A 192 -19.86 3.02 -8.91
CA ILE A 192 -21.15 2.37 -8.91
C ILE A 192 -21.99 3.28 -9.81
N ASP A 193 -21.98 3.00 -11.10
CA ASP A 193 -23.00 3.51 -12.00
C ASP A 193 -24.28 2.73 -11.67
N SER A 194 -25.06 3.34 -10.81
CA SER A 194 -26.46 3.00 -10.56
C SER A 194 -27.36 3.62 -11.62
#